data_0ee0e69c6cd8a6a9c2882bf1ffa424f6
#
_entry.id   0ee0e69c6cd8a6a9c2882bf1ffa424f6
#
_cell.length_a   1.000
_cell.length_b   1.000
_cell.length_c   1.000
_cell.angle_alpha   90.00
_cell.angle_beta   90.00
_cell.angle_gamma   90.00
#
_symmetry.space_group_name_H-M   'P 1'
#
loop_
_entity.id
_entity.type
_entity.pdbx_description
1 polymer ?
#
loop_
_entity_poly.entity_id
_entity_poly.type
_entity_poly.pdbx_seq_one_letter_code
_entity_poly.pdbx_strand_id
1 'polypeptide(L)'
;MSTSNEGRNVKMLFRILKKDLKRKKVMNAILLAFILLATMFVASGISNVVSVMNGTDSYLDKAGIGDYVVISMGADSKATIDEILQEMDFIRAYRIEPVVFGEKSNLKDMDGEDLEAKNSVVYQSIEDSRLKFFDKENKQITQIRQGHAYATGDFMEKNHLQPGDKIRITHNSISFTVTLDGMAKDALLGSSMMGNSRFLFNKEEIKKLLSDETIYNGYQGQISYIDLEDEAGVSKIASAISQAPGIMFSGERSLIKMCYVMDMIVAFTMLILSICLIIVSFVVLKFSITFTISEEFREIGVMKAIGISNFKIRSLYLTKYLILAVVGAIVGFFMSIPFSNLLLRSVSSNMVLEADNHFLLSVLGAILVVIVILLYAFRCTKLVKKSSPIDAIRSGQTGERYKKKSPFRLVKSHGSTGFFMAVNDVFSAPRRYMTIIITFFLCTLFVLVFVNTSSTMRSDTFVTTFGTRSDLYYTDLTESMSCMNPDGRKQIEEYFAETEALLKKNGMPAKLCVETQYKNKIRFDGKDYSISCQQGIHTKASAYEYTEGVVPQNKNEIAITPTVSKLTGAKLGDTVTIDFGKETLD
;
A
#
# COMPACT_ATOMS: atom_id res chain seq x y z
N MET A 1 3.44 -2.61 -63.09
CA MET A 1 2.06 -2.05 -63.03
C MET A 1 1.35 -2.30 -61.70
N SER A 2 1.88 -3.07 -60.76
CA SER A 2 1.20 -3.42 -59.47
C SER A 2 1.31 -2.33 -58.38
N THR A 3 2.43 -1.62 -58.28
CA THR A 3 2.70 -0.63 -57.21
C THR A 3 1.91 0.68 -57.33
N SER A 4 1.47 1.09 -58.52
CA SER A 4 0.66 2.32 -58.72
C SER A 4 -0.78 2.17 -58.28
N ASN A 5 -1.32 0.95 -58.29
CA ASN A 5 -2.69 0.67 -57.88
C ASN A 5 -2.85 0.56 -56.36
N GLU A 6 -1.84 0.10 -55.64
CA GLU A 6 -1.85 0.05 -54.16
C GLU A 6 -1.79 1.44 -53.54
N GLY A 7 -0.95 2.33 -54.04
CA GLY A 7 -0.85 3.71 -53.59
C GLY A 7 -2.14 4.53 -53.80
N ARG A 8 -2.88 4.25 -54.88
CA ARG A 8 -4.17 4.88 -55.19
C ARG A 8 -5.29 4.39 -54.23
N ASN A 9 -5.28 3.09 -53.93
CA ASN A 9 -6.23 2.48 -52.98
C ASN A 9 -5.99 2.98 -51.53
N VAL A 10 -4.75 3.15 -51.10
CA VAL A 10 -4.42 3.69 -49.77
C VAL A 10 -4.86 5.16 -49.63
N LYS A 11 -4.62 6.00 -50.65
CA LYS A 11 -5.09 7.40 -50.67
C LYS A 11 -6.62 7.51 -50.65
N MET A 12 -7.33 6.62 -51.32
CA MET A 12 -8.79 6.60 -51.33
C MET A 12 -9.35 6.16 -49.98
N LEU A 13 -8.79 5.12 -49.37
CA LEU A 13 -9.16 4.69 -48.01
C LEU A 13 -8.94 5.79 -46.98
N PHE A 14 -7.83 6.52 -47.06
CA PHE A 14 -7.54 7.63 -46.17
C PHE A 14 -8.51 8.81 -46.30
N ARG A 15 -8.96 9.11 -47.54
CA ARG A 15 -9.98 10.15 -47.79
C ARG A 15 -11.36 9.75 -47.22
N ILE A 16 -11.76 8.49 -47.41
CA ILE A 16 -13.03 7.97 -46.87
C ILE A 16 -12.97 8.02 -45.33
N LEU A 17 -11.87 7.55 -44.73
CA LEU A 17 -11.68 7.55 -43.30
C LEU A 17 -11.73 8.99 -42.71
N LYS A 18 -11.04 9.95 -43.33
CA LYS A 18 -11.07 11.36 -42.91
C LYS A 18 -12.48 11.96 -42.96
N LYS A 19 -13.26 11.62 -43.96
CA LYS A 19 -14.67 12.07 -44.07
C LYS A 19 -15.56 11.39 -43.00
N ASP A 20 -15.37 10.11 -42.72
CA ASP A 20 -16.12 9.36 -41.71
C ASP A 20 -15.81 9.87 -40.30
N LEU A 21 -14.54 10.10 -39.98
CA LEU A 21 -14.10 10.70 -38.73
C LEU A 21 -14.68 12.11 -38.51
N LYS A 22 -14.80 12.92 -39.57
CA LYS A 22 -15.42 14.24 -39.52
C LYS A 22 -16.92 14.20 -39.35
N ARG A 23 -17.62 13.22 -39.98
CA ARG A 23 -19.06 13.13 -39.96
C ARG A 23 -19.60 12.67 -38.60
N LYS A 24 -18.90 11.75 -37.92
CA LYS A 24 -19.29 11.16 -36.62
C LYS A 24 -18.35 11.58 -35.50
N LYS A 25 -18.08 12.89 -35.40
CA LYS A 25 -17.10 13.44 -34.46
C LYS A 25 -17.34 13.01 -33.01
N VAL A 26 -18.59 13.13 -32.54
CA VAL A 26 -18.92 12.84 -31.12
C VAL A 26 -18.71 11.37 -30.81
N MET A 27 -19.17 10.46 -31.66
CA MET A 27 -19.04 9.02 -31.44
C MET A 27 -17.56 8.57 -31.48
N ASN A 28 -16.79 9.09 -32.44
CA ASN A 28 -15.37 8.78 -32.53
C ASN A 28 -14.58 9.39 -31.36
N ALA A 29 -14.97 10.58 -30.87
CA ALA A 29 -14.37 11.20 -29.69
C ALA A 29 -14.66 10.40 -28.41
N ILE A 30 -15.89 9.92 -28.22
CA ILE A 30 -16.25 9.04 -27.11
C ILE A 30 -15.45 7.74 -27.16
N LEU A 31 -15.35 7.11 -28.31
CA LEU A 31 -14.57 5.89 -28.49
C LEU A 31 -13.08 6.13 -28.20
N LEU A 32 -12.54 7.23 -28.71
CA LEU A 32 -11.14 7.63 -28.44
C LEU A 32 -10.91 7.87 -26.94
N ALA A 33 -11.84 8.55 -26.27
CA ALA A 33 -11.76 8.76 -24.82
C ALA A 33 -11.74 7.43 -24.04
N PHE A 34 -12.59 6.46 -24.40
CA PHE A 34 -12.57 5.15 -23.77
C PHE A 34 -11.29 4.35 -24.05
N ILE A 35 -10.74 4.45 -25.26
CA ILE A 35 -9.45 3.83 -25.59
C ILE A 35 -8.32 4.45 -24.76
N LEU A 36 -8.31 5.77 -24.65
CA LEU A 36 -7.34 6.52 -23.85
C LEU A 36 -7.41 6.10 -22.39
N LEU A 37 -8.61 6.11 -21.79
CA LEU A 37 -8.82 5.68 -20.40
C LEU A 37 -8.43 4.22 -20.19
N ALA A 38 -8.84 3.32 -21.10
CA ALA A 38 -8.45 1.91 -21.01
C ALA A 38 -6.93 1.73 -21.05
N THR A 39 -6.26 2.44 -21.95
CA THR A 39 -4.78 2.37 -22.04
C THR A 39 -4.13 2.97 -20.81
N MET A 40 -4.60 4.11 -20.33
CA MET A 40 -4.12 4.74 -19.11
C MET A 40 -4.22 3.78 -17.91
N PHE A 41 -5.38 3.15 -17.72
CA PHE A 41 -5.61 2.23 -16.59
C PHE A 41 -4.83 0.91 -16.72
N VAL A 42 -4.73 0.35 -17.93
CA VAL A 42 -3.98 -0.90 -18.14
C VAL A 42 -2.48 -0.67 -18.00
N ALA A 43 -1.95 0.39 -18.60
CA ALA A 43 -0.53 0.69 -18.55
C ALA A 43 -0.07 1.04 -17.13
N SER A 44 -0.83 1.87 -16.39
CA SER A 44 -0.54 2.17 -14.99
C SER A 44 -0.79 0.96 -14.08
N GLY A 45 -1.89 0.22 -14.29
CA GLY A 45 -2.27 -0.90 -13.44
C GLY A 45 -1.27 -2.06 -13.47
N ILE A 46 -0.80 -2.46 -14.65
CA ILE A 46 0.22 -3.53 -14.77
C ILE A 46 1.52 -3.11 -14.06
N SER A 47 1.96 -1.87 -14.26
CA SER A 47 3.15 -1.34 -13.60
C SER A 47 2.97 -1.31 -12.07
N ASN A 48 1.83 -0.82 -11.59
CA ASN A 48 1.54 -0.73 -10.15
C ASN A 48 1.45 -2.11 -9.47
N VAL A 49 0.85 -3.11 -10.15
CA VAL A 49 0.79 -4.48 -9.63
C VAL A 49 2.19 -5.03 -9.35
N VAL A 50 3.10 -4.91 -10.31
CA VAL A 50 4.47 -5.42 -10.16
C VAL A 50 5.23 -4.64 -9.08
N SER A 51 5.07 -3.31 -9.03
CA SER A 51 5.73 -2.47 -8.03
C SER A 51 5.28 -2.78 -6.61
N VAL A 52 4.00 -3.04 -6.41
CA VAL A 52 3.44 -3.31 -5.09
C VAL A 52 3.78 -4.73 -4.62
N MET A 53 3.72 -5.73 -5.49
CA MET A 53 3.96 -7.12 -5.10
C MET A 53 5.37 -7.36 -4.56
N ASN A 54 6.37 -6.70 -5.13
CA ASN A 54 7.78 -6.87 -4.75
C ASN A 54 8.34 -5.66 -3.99
N GLY A 55 7.53 -4.60 -3.81
CA GLY A 55 8.00 -3.28 -3.38
C GLY A 55 8.72 -3.30 -2.05
N THR A 56 8.17 -3.96 -1.04
CA THR A 56 8.75 -3.96 0.32
C THR A 56 10.06 -4.73 0.36
N ASP A 57 10.12 -5.94 -0.20
CA ASP A 57 11.35 -6.75 -0.19
C ASP A 57 12.46 -6.05 -0.99
N SER A 58 12.14 -5.56 -2.18
CA SER A 58 13.07 -4.80 -3.01
C SER A 58 13.59 -3.53 -2.30
N TYR A 59 12.70 -2.83 -1.58
CA TYR A 59 13.09 -1.64 -0.82
C TYR A 59 14.02 -1.95 0.35
N LEU A 60 13.72 -2.99 1.13
CA LEU A 60 14.57 -3.42 2.25
C LEU A 60 15.96 -3.88 1.75
N ASP A 61 16.02 -4.60 0.62
CA ASP A 61 17.27 -4.98 -0.02
C ASP A 61 18.07 -3.77 -0.50
N LYS A 62 17.40 -2.84 -1.19
CA LYS A 62 18.03 -1.64 -1.73
C LYS A 62 18.56 -0.73 -0.63
N ALA A 63 17.83 -0.63 0.49
CA ALA A 63 18.23 0.13 1.67
C ALA A 63 19.37 -0.55 2.45
N GLY A 64 19.54 -1.86 2.31
CA GLY A 64 20.61 -2.62 3.00
C GLY A 64 20.24 -3.00 4.43
N ILE A 65 18.95 -3.24 4.71
CA ILE A 65 18.51 -3.80 6.00
C ILE A 65 19.10 -5.20 6.16
N GLY A 66 19.71 -5.45 7.34
CA GLY A 66 20.22 -6.78 7.69
C GLY A 66 19.12 -7.79 8.02
N ASP A 67 19.53 -9.03 8.32
CA ASP A 67 18.62 -10.10 8.68
C ASP A 67 18.00 -9.90 10.07
N TYR A 68 18.73 -9.21 10.95
CA TYR A 68 18.29 -8.85 12.30
C TYR A 68 18.72 -7.42 12.65
N VAL A 69 17.87 -6.69 13.36
CA VAL A 69 18.14 -5.32 13.80
C VAL A 69 17.88 -5.19 15.30
N VAL A 70 18.78 -4.47 15.99
CA VAL A 70 18.65 -4.15 17.40
C VAL A 70 18.76 -2.65 17.58
N ILE A 71 17.83 -2.04 18.29
CA ILE A 71 17.86 -0.64 18.72
C ILE A 71 17.99 -0.66 20.23
N SER A 72 19.04 -0.04 20.74
CA SER A 72 19.31 0.01 22.17
C SER A 72 19.70 1.42 22.62
N MET A 73 19.49 1.71 23.89
CA MET A 73 19.79 2.99 24.53
C MET A 73 20.68 2.77 25.74
N GLY A 74 21.59 3.73 26.01
CA GLY A 74 22.55 3.70 27.05
C GLY A 74 23.99 3.41 26.56
N ALA A 75 24.97 4.03 27.19
CA ALA A 75 26.36 3.94 26.79
C ALA A 75 26.92 2.50 26.92
N ASP A 76 26.49 1.76 27.96
CA ASP A 76 26.96 0.41 28.23
C ASP A 76 26.38 -0.66 27.31
N SER A 77 25.21 -0.40 26.70
CA SER A 77 24.54 -1.38 25.83
C SER A 77 25.37 -1.70 24.59
N LYS A 78 26.16 -0.76 24.08
CA LYS A 78 27.06 -0.98 22.93
C LYS A 78 28.09 -2.08 23.21
N ALA A 79 28.78 -1.99 24.34
CA ALA A 79 29.82 -2.95 24.69
C ALA A 79 29.23 -4.35 24.90
N THR A 80 28.09 -4.43 25.60
CA THR A 80 27.40 -5.70 25.84
C THR A 80 26.91 -6.35 24.53
N ILE A 81 26.32 -5.55 23.62
CA ILE A 81 25.84 -6.08 22.32
C ILE A 81 27.03 -6.53 21.47
N ASP A 82 28.13 -5.75 21.45
CA ASP A 82 29.31 -6.10 20.67
C ASP A 82 29.95 -7.40 21.18
N GLU A 83 30.05 -7.59 22.48
CA GLU A 83 30.52 -8.82 23.11
C GLU A 83 29.66 -10.03 22.77
N ILE A 84 28.33 -9.89 22.89
CA ILE A 84 27.37 -10.94 22.50
C ILE A 84 27.51 -11.33 21.01
N LEU A 85 27.68 -10.34 20.14
CA LEU A 85 27.78 -10.59 18.70
C LEU A 85 29.11 -11.22 18.29
N GLN A 86 30.21 -10.90 18.99
CA GLN A 86 31.54 -11.49 18.74
C GLN A 86 31.61 -12.97 19.13
N GLU A 87 30.80 -13.41 20.09
CA GLU A 87 30.78 -14.80 20.55
C GLU A 87 29.97 -15.75 19.65
N MET A 88 29.30 -15.21 18.61
CA MET A 88 28.40 -15.99 17.76
C MET A 88 29.00 -16.32 16.40
N ASP A 89 29.35 -17.59 16.16
CA ASP A 89 29.98 -18.07 14.93
C ASP A 89 29.09 -18.01 13.68
N PHE A 90 27.77 -17.90 13.87
CA PHE A 90 26.79 -17.85 12.75
C PHE A 90 26.49 -16.42 12.26
N ILE A 91 27.17 -15.41 12.75
CA ILE A 91 27.06 -14.02 12.29
C ILE A 91 28.04 -13.82 11.14
N ARG A 92 27.50 -13.51 9.94
CA ARG A 92 28.32 -13.22 8.77
C ARG A 92 28.99 -11.84 8.86
N ALA A 93 28.22 -10.85 9.29
CA ALA A 93 28.69 -9.48 9.49
C ALA A 93 27.72 -8.71 10.38
N TYR A 94 28.24 -7.72 11.11
CA TYR A 94 27.40 -6.78 11.84
C TYR A 94 28.01 -5.37 11.85
N ARG A 95 27.15 -4.38 12.10
CA ARG A 95 27.57 -2.99 12.27
C ARG A 95 26.73 -2.31 13.34
N ILE A 96 27.40 -1.68 14.31
CA ILE A 96 26.78 -0.91 15.39
C ILE A 96 26.98 0.58 15.09
N GLU A 97 25.87 1.31 14.95
CA GLU A 97 25.84 2.71 14.56
C GLU A 97 25.35 3.59 15.72
N PRO A 98 26.06 4.66 16.07
CA PRO A 98 25.62 5.56 17.13
C PRO A 98 24.44 6.42 16.64
N VAL A 99 23.46 6.61 17.53
CA VAL A 99 22.34 7.53 17.35
C VAL A 99 22.11 8.33 18.61
N VAL A 100 21.41 9.45 18.49
CA VAL A 100 20.93 10.22 19.64
C VAL A 100 19.41 10.16 19.62
N PHE A 101 18.81 9.75 20.73
CA PHE A 101 17.37 9.81 20.90
C PHE A 101 16.95 11.20 21.35
N GLY A 102 15.74 11.60 20.99
CA GLY A 102 15.13 12.85 21.40
C GLY A 102 13.63 12.68 21.59
N GLU A 103 13.04 13.67 22.22
CA GLU A 103 11.60 13.74 22.45
C GLU A 103 10.94 14.62 21.39
N LYS A 104 9.64 14.41 21.16
CA LYS A 104 8.85 15.25 20.25
C LYS A 104 8.82 16.72 20.66
N SER A 105 8.84 17.00 21.98
CA SER A 105 8.90 18.35 22.56
C SER A 105 10.15 19.15 22.17
N ASN A 106 11.16 18.47 21.64
CA ASN A 106 12.40 19.10 21.20
C ASN A 106 12.30 19.83 19.87
N LEU A 107 11.20 19.66 19.14
CA LEU A 107 11.04 20.16 17.76
C LEU A 107 10.05 21.31 17.72
N LYS A 108 10.51 22.49 17.30
CA LYS A 108 9.68 23.69 17.13
C LYS A 108 9.88 24.30 15.76
N ASP A 109 8.88 24.98 15.28
CA ASP A 109 9.01 25.86 14.12
C ASP A 109 9.77 27.15 14.48
N MET A 110 9.90 28.06 13.53
CA MET A 110 10.59 29.33 13.75
C MET A 110 9.76 30.33 14.58
N ASP A 111 8.47 30.12 14.70
CA ASP A 111 7.54 30.93 15.51
C ASP A 111 7.45 30.42 16.96
N GLY A 112 8.03 29.24 17.24
CA GLY A 112 8.11 28.62 18.57
C GLY A 112 6.97 27.66 18.86
N GLU A 113 6.13 27.35 17.87
CA GLU A 113 5.08 26.34 17.97
C GLU A 113 5.68 24.93 17.90
N ASP A 114 5.08 24.00 18.65
CA ASP A 114 5.53 22.61 18.68
C ASP A 114 5.19 21.89 17.38
N LEU A 115 6.16 21.21 16.80
CA LEU A 115 5.98 20.39 15.61
C LEU A 115 5.50 18.98 15.97
N GLU A 116 4.56 18.44 15.19
CA GLU A 116 4.06 17.07 15.36
C GLU A 116 5.12 16.06 14.94
N ALA A 117 5.75 15.44 15.90
CA ALA A 117 6.61 14.27 15.70
C ALA A 117 5.92 13.00 16.22
N LYS A 118 6.37 11.84 15.72
CA LYS A 118 6.01 10.56 16.30
C LYS A 118 6.58 10.45 17.72
N ASN A 119 6.29 9.36 18.39
CA ASN A 119 6.57 9.14 19.82
C ASN A 119 8.01 9.45 20.25
N SER A 120 8.99 9.17 19.40
CA SER A 120 10.39 9.51 19.64
C SER A 120 11.06 10.07 18.39
N VAL A 121 12.15 10.75 18.60
CA VAL A 121 12.99 11.33 17.54
C VAL A 121 14.36 10.67 17.57
N VAL A 122 14.90 10.37 16.41
CA VAL A 122 16.25 9.78 16.27
C VAL A 122 17.11 10.69 15.40
N TYR A 123 18.23 11.14 15.93
CA TYR A 123 19.22 11.92 15.21
C TYR A 123 20.39 11.03 14.83
N GLN A 124 20.75 10.99 13.56
CA GLN A 124 21.81 10.11 13.05
C GLN A 124 22.65 10.80 11.99
N SER A 125 23.94 10.47 11.97
CA SER A 125 24.86 10.87 10.91
C SER A 125 24.62 10.03 9.65
N ILE A 126 24.54 10.70 8.48
CA ILE A 126 24.41 10.00 7.20
C ILE A 126 25.70 9.23 6.86
N GLU A 127 26.88 9.78 7.24
CA GLU A 127 28.18 9.20 6.93
C GLU A 127 28.46 7.94 7.76
N ASP A 128 27.86 7.83 8.94
CA ASP A 128 28.05 6.68 9.84
C ASP A 128 27.00 5.58 9.58
N SER A 129 26.00 5.83 8.74
CA SER A 129 24.94 4.87 8.46
C SER A 129 25.31 3.84 7.39
N ARG A 130 25.00 2.58 7.67
CA ARG A 130 24.97 1.48 6.70
C ARG A 130 23.78 1.60 5.76
N LEU A 131 22.64 2.04 6.31
CA LEU A 131 21.42 2.16 5.52
C LEU A 131 21.57 3.22 4.44
N LYS A 132 21.01 2.92 3.29
CA LYS A 132 20.83 3.88 2.21
C LYS A 132 19.48 4.55 2.37
N PHE A 133 19.51 5.87 2.49
CA PHE A 133 18.34 6.71 2.53
C PHE A 133 18.09 7.32 1.15
N PHE A 134 16.83 7.54 0.83
CA PHE A 134 16.44 8.06 -0.48
C PHE A 134 15.57 9.30 -0.31
N ASP A 135 15.75 10.26 -1.19
CA ASP A 135 14.91 11.46 -1.24
C ASP A 135 13.54 11.16 -1.88
N LYS A 136 12.74 12.20 -2.07
CA LYS A 136 11.41 12.11 -2.69
C LYS A 136 11.47 11.56 -4.12
N GLU A 137 12.52 11.86 -4.85
CA GLU A 137 12.78 11.43 -6.22
C GLU A 137 13.47 10.05 -6.31
N ASN A 138 13.58 9.31 -5.20
CA ASN A 138 14.28 8.02 -5.07
C ASN A 138 15.80 8.09 -5.33
N LYS A 139 16.42 9.27 -5.26
CA LYS A 139 17.87 9.39 -5.30
C LYS A 139 18.45 9.12 -3.93
N GLN A 140 19.57 8.42 -3.89
CA GLN A 140 20.27 8.15 -2.64
C GLN A 140 20.85 9.45 -2.05
N ILE A 141 20.55 9.72 -0.80
CA ILE A 141 21.16 10.80 0.00
C ILE A 141 22.52 10.31 0.47
N THR A 142 23.60 10.96 0.04
CA THR A 142 24.97 10.53 0.35
C THR A 142 25.72 11.53 1.23
N GLN A 143 25.33 12.80 1.21
CA GLN A 143 25.98 13.87 1.95
C GLN A 143 24.93 14.90 2.39
N ILE A 144 25.17 15.50 3.56
CA ILE A 144 24.34 16.55 4.11
C ILE A 144 25.26 17.69 4.53
N ARG A 145 24.90 18.92 4.14
CA ARG A 145 25.66 20.13 4.49
C ARG A 145 25.47 20.45 5.98
N GLN A 146 26.46 21.08 6.57
CA GLN A 146 26.36 21.59 7.95
C GLN A 146 25.22 22.61 8.07
N GLY A 147 24.43 22.52 9.14
CA GLY A 147 23.22 23.34 9.32
C GLY A 147 21.99 22.86 8.53
N HIS A 148 22.11 21.72 7.86
CA HIS A 148 21.03 21.12 7.08
C HIS A 148 20.67 19.73 7.60
N ALA A 149 19.44 19.30 7.34
CA ALA A 149 18.95 17.98 7.69
C ALA A 149 17.95 17.45 6.67
N TYR A 150 17.81 16.11 6.62
CA TYR A 150 16.66 15.45 6.04
C TYR A 150 15.82 14.84 7.16
N ALA A 151 14.49 14.91 7.02
CA ALA A 151 13.58 14.32 7.98
C ALA A 151 12.73 13.22 7.32
N THR A 152 12.17 12.29 8.10
CA THR A 152 11.24 11.28 7.58
C THR A 152 10.03 11.92 6.88
N GLY A 153 9.53 11.27 5.82
CA GLY A 153 8.46 11.80 4.99
C GLY A 153 7.18 12.12 5.76
N ASP A 154 6.80 11.27 6.71
CA ASP A 154 5.63 11.46 7.57
C ASP A 154 5.72 12.74 8.42
N PHE A 155 6.90 13.05 8.95
CA PHE A 155 7.14 14.29 9.69
C PHE A 155 6.97 15.53 8.82
N MET A 156 7.55 15.51 7.62
CA MET A 156 7.44 16.61 6.66
C MET A 156 5.99 16.84 6.22
N GLU A 157 5.24 15.77 5.98
CA GLU A 157 3.86 15.83 5.50
C GLU A 157 2.90 16.33 6.58
N LYS A 158 3.00 15.84 7.82
CA LYS A 158 2.15 16.25 8.93
C LYS A 158 2.28 17.72 9.30
N ASN A 159 3.51 18.22 9.25
CA ASN A 159 3.79 19.62 9.58
C ASN A 159 3.73 20.55 8.36
N HIS A 160 3.31 20.05 7.20
CA HIS A 160 3.24 20.81 5.94
C HIS A 160 4.56 21.48 5.54
N LEU A 161 5.70 20.89 5.95
CA LEU A 161 7.03 21.42 5.71
C LEU A 161 7.51 21.12 4.28
N GLN A 162 8.28 22.06 3.73
CA GLN A 162 8.86 21.95 2.41
C GLN A 162 10.39 22.06 2.44
N PRO A 163 11.09 21.59 1.41
CA PRO A 163 12.54 21.80 1.29
C PRO A 163 12.87 23.31 1.36
N GLY A 164 13.77 23.68 2.25
CA GLY A 164 14.18 25.06 2.54
C GLY A 164 13.61 25.61 3.85
N ASP A 165 12.59 24.98 4.43
CA ASP A 165 12.04 25.40 5.71
C ASP A 165 13.04 25.16 6.84
N LYS A 166 12.95 25.98 7.88
CA LYS A 166 13.80 25.94 9.04
C LYS A 166 13.02 25.50 10.27
N ILE A 167 13.63 24.63 11.05
CA ILE A 167 13.10 24.20 12.35
C ILE A 167 14.14 24.44 13.43
N ARG A 168 13.67 24.62 14.66
CA ARG A 168 14.51 24.70 15.85
C ARG A 168 14.45 23.37 16.58
N ILE A 169 15.62 22.82 16.86
CA ILE A 169 15.80 21.61 17.66
C ILE A 169 16.41 22.03 18.98
N THR A 170 15.71 21.70 20.07
CA THR A 170 16.22 21.97 21.43
C THR A 170 16.32 20.65 22.15
N HIS A 171 17.53 20.26 22.51
CA HIS A 171 17.79 19.04 23.24
C HIS A 171 18.62 19.39 24.49
N ASN A 172 17.99 19.34 25.66
CA ASN A 172 18.56 19.84 26.92
C ASN A 172 19.10 21.29 26.81
N SER A 173 20.40 21.45 27.03
CA SER A 173 21.10 22.75 26.98
C SER A 173 21.45 23.20 25.55
N ILE A 174 21.37 22.31 24.57
CA ILE A 174 21.73 22.59 23.18
C ILE A 174 20.48 22.97 22.38
N SER A 175 20.49 24.17 21.78
CA SER A 175 19.47 24.62 20.84
C SER A 175 20.14 25.08 19.54
N PHE A 176 19.65 24.59 18.42
CA PHE A 176 20.17 24.96 17.11
C PHE A 176 19.06 24.94 16.06
N THR A 177 19.27 25.72 15.01
CA THR A 177 18.33 25.81 13.89
C THR A 177 18.91 25.03 12.71
N VAL A 178 18.09 24.24 12.07
CA VAL A 178 18.46 23.49 10.87
C VAL A 178 17.53 23.81 9.71
N THR A 179 18.09 23.81 8.51
CA THR A 179 17.32 23.90 7.27
C THR A 179 17.00 22.50 6.76
N LEU A 180 15.76 22.22 6.50
CA LEU A 180 15.34 20.93 5.94
C LEU A 180 15.61 20.91 4.44
N ASP A 181 16.52 20.05 3.97
CA ASP A 181 16.79 19.87 2.55
C ASP A 181 15.69 19.03 1.85
N GLY A 182 14.93 18.27 2.62
CA GLY A 182 13.81 17.49 2.13
C GLY A 182 13.47 16.29 3.00
N MET A 183 12.63 15.41 2.44
CA MET A 183 12.26 14.16 3.09
C MET A 183 13.26 13.05 2.81
N ALA A 184 13.46 12.18 3.81
CA ALA A 184 14.20 10.94 3.68
C ALA A 184 13.26 9.74 3.79
N LYS A 185 13.35 8.80 2.86
CA LYS A 185 12.74 7.48 2.95
C LYS A 185 13.67 6.59 3.76
N ASP A 186 13.15 6.11 4.89
CA ASP A 186 13.87 5.34 5.88
C ASP A 186 13.27 3.92 5.96
N ALA A 187 14.04 2.93 5.59
CA ALA A 187 13.58 1.54 5.54
C ALA A 187 13.36 0.92 6.92
N LEU A 188 13.96 1.45 7.98
CA LEU A 188 13.80 0.95 9.34
C LEU A 188 12.71 1.71 10.11
N LEU A 189 12.79 3.05 10.16
CA LEU A 189 11.93 3.87 11.02
C LEU A 189 10.87 4.68 10.24
N GLY A 190 10.90 4.65 8.90
CA GLY A 190 10.01 5.44 8.06
C GLY A 190 8.61 4.88 7.85
N SER A 191 8.32 3.65 8.30
CA SER A 191 6.98 3.07 8.15
C SER A 191 5.94 3.78 9.04
N SER A 192 4.68 3.70 8.64
CA SER A 192 3.57 4.30 9.40
C SER A 192 3.37 3.69 10.79
N MET A 193 3.77 2.43 10.99
CA MET A 193 3.67 1.71 12.27
C MET A 193 4.87 1.94 13.20
N MET A 194 6.05 2.26 12.65
CA MET A 194 7.20 2.62 13.47
C MET A 194 7.00 4.03 14.03
N GLY A 195 6.92 4.15 15.34
CA GLY A 195 6.58 5.37 16.06
C GLY A 195 7.69 6.43 16.12
N ASN A 196 8.68 6.40 15.23
CA ASN A 196 9.88 7.25 15.35
C ASN A 196 10.01 8.18 14.14
N SER A 197 10.40 9.44 14.39
CA SER A 197 10.82 10.37 13.35
C SER A 197 12.34 10.43 13.31
N ARG A 198 12.96 10.15 12.17
CA ARG A 198 14.42 10.24 12.04
C ARG A 198 14.81 11.53 11.34
N PHE A 199 15.88 12.14 11.87
CA PHE A 199 16.58 13.26 11.25
C PHE A 199 18.00 12.82 10.90
N LEU A 200 18.36 13.01 9.65
CA LEU A 200 19.70 12.74 9.15
C LEU A 200 20.50 14.03 9.11
N PHE A 201 21.67 13.99 9.65
CA PHE A 201 22.59 15.11 9.77
C PHE A 201 23.96 14.80 9.20
N ASN A 202 24.78 15.84 9.11
CA ASN A 202 26.21 15.72 8.95
C ASN A 202 26.84 15.17 10.27
N LYS A 203 27.94 14.45 10.13
CA LYS A 203 28.66 13.80 11.26
C LYS A 203 29.09 14.78 12.35
N GLU A 204 29.51 15.99 11.98
CA GLU A 204 29.97 16.96 12.95
C GLU A 204 28.86 17.48 13.89
N GLU A 205 27.62 17.52 13.41
CA GLU A 205 26.47 17.90 14.23
C GLU A 205 26.10 16.82 15.25
N ILE A 206 26.16 15.56 14.84
CA ILE A 206 25.95 14.44 15.79
C ILE A 206 27.06 14.39 16.85
N LYS A 207 28.31 14.62 16.46
CA LYS A 207 29.41 14.73 17.44
C LYS A 207 29.19 15.86 18.43
N LYS A 208 28.68 17.01 17.96
CA LYS A 208 28.35 18.14 18.81
C LYS A 208 27.26 17.80 19.83
N LEU A 209 26.22 17.08 19.43
CA LEU A 209 25.20 16.59 20.35
C LEU A 209 25.79 15.64 21.37
N LEU A 210 26.59 14.68 20.95
CA LEU A 210 27.25 13.70 21.84
C LEU A 210 28.36 14.29 22.71
N SER A 211 28.77 15.54 22.48
CA SER A 211 29.72 16.22 23.36
C SER A 211 29.10 16.81 24.64
N ASP A 212 27.76 16.90 24.68
CA ASP A 212 27.03 17.23 25.91
C ASP A 212 26.91 15.99 26.79
N GLU A 213 27.40 16.10 28.03
CA GLU A 213 27.47 14.97 28.97
C GLU A 213 26.06 14.42 29.32
N THR A 214 25.06 15.27 29.39
CA THR A 214 23.69 14.87 29.70
C THR A 214 23.07 14.10 28.55
N ILE A 215 23.31 14.55 27.31
CA ILE A 215 22.85 13.85 26.10
C ILE A 215 23.61 12.52 25.96
N TYR A 216 24.91 12.51 26.17
CA TYR A 216 25.72 11.30 26.11
C TYR A 216 25.25 10.24 27.12
N ASN A 217 24.99 10.61 28.35
CA ASN A 217 24.61 9.67 29.39
C ASN A 217 23.13 9.27 29.34
N GLY A 218 22.23 10.17 28.91
CA GLY A 218 20.78 9.95 28.95
C GLY A 218 20.13 9.54 27.63
N TYR A 219 20.67 10.01 26.50
CA TYR A 219 19.99 9.90 25.20
C TYR A 219 20.83 9.25 24.09
N GLN A 220 22.07 8.87 24.40
CA GLN A 220 22.87 8.09 23.47
C GLN A 220 22.27 6.69 23.30
N GLY A 221 22.25 6.23 22.07
CA GLY A 221 21.90 4.87 21.75
C GLY A 221 22.60 4.38 20.51
N GLN A 222 22.22 3.20 20.07
CA GLN A 222 22.78 2.58 18.89
C GLN A 222 21.75 1.75 18.14
N ILE A 223 22.00 1.63 16.83
CA ILE A 223 21.29 0.71 15.96
C ILE A 223 22.31 -0.30 15.44
N SER A 224 22.06 -1.57 15.72
CA SER A 224 22.91 -2.67 15.28
C SER A 224 22.22 -3.41 14.14
N TYR A 225 22.88 -3.49 12.99
CA TYR A 225 22.44 -4.26 11.81
C TYR A 225 23.26 -5.52 11.73
N ILE A 226 22.61 -6.67 11.64
CA ILE A 226 23.24 -7.98 11.76
C ILE A 226 22.83 -8.82 10.55
N ASP A 227 23.83 -9.38 9.87
CA ASP A 227 23.65 -10.33 8.77
C ASP A 227 24.02 -11.72 9.26
N LEU A 228 23.14 -12.68 9.05
CA LEU A 228 23.31 -14.05 9.49
C LEU A 228 23.79 -14.95 8.34
N GLU A 229 24.45 -16.05 8.66
CA GLU A 229 24.80 -17.07 7.67
C GLU A 229 23.58 -17.95 7.31
N ASP A 230 22.69 -18.18 8.29
CA ASP A 230 21.51 -19.03 8.16
C ASP A 230 20.34 -18.43 8.98
N GLU A 231 19.13 -18.57 8.46
CA GLU A 231 17.89 -18.15 9.14
C GLU A 231 17.67 -18.86 10.49
N ALA A 232 18.24 -20.06 10.69
CA ALA A 232 18.21 -20.75 11.98
C ALA A 232 18.92 -19.97 13.11
N GLY A 233 19.81 -19.04 12.78
CA GLY A 233 20.48 -18.14 13.72
C GLY A 233 19.55 -17.12 14.37
N VAL A 234 18.42 -16.78 13.76
CA VAL A 234 17.47 -15.75 14.22
C VAL A 234 16.99 -16.02 15.66
N SER A 235 16.60 -17.25 15.96
CA SER A 235 16.10 -17.60 17.29
C SER A 235 17.19 -17.54 18.37
N LYS A 236 18.43 -17.88 18.01
CA LYS A 236 19.58 -17.83 18.93
C LYS A 236 19.96 -16.39 19.26
N ILE A 237 20.05 -15.53 18.22
CA ILE A 237 20.37 -14.11 18.44
C ILE A 237 19.24 -13.41 19.21
N ALA A 238 17.96 -13.71 18.90
CA ALA A 238 16.84 -13.15 19.64
C ALA A 238 16.89 -13.49 21.13
N SER A 239 17.27 -14.74 21.47
CA SER A 239 17.40 -15.19 22.86
C SER A 239 18.57 -14.51 23.59
N ALA A 240 19.71 -14.33 22.93
CA ALA A 240 20.87 -13.71 23.54
C ALA A 240 20.68 -12.19 23.74
N ILE A 241 20.17 -11.51 22.70
CA ILE A 241 19.91 -10.07 22.76
C ILE A 241 18.82 -9.72 23.78
N SER A 242 17.82 -10.58 23.99
CA SER A 242 16.76 -10.30 24.97
C SER A 242 17.26 -10.18 26.42
N GLN A 243 18.49 -10.64 26.70
CA GLN A 243 19.11 -10.54 28.02
C GLN A 243 19.98 -9.29 28.16
N ALA A 244 20.28 -8.57 27.09
CA ALA A 244 21.10 -7.36 27.11
C ALA A 244 20.29 -6.16 27.65
N PRO A 245 20.95 -5.29 28.46
CA PRO A 245 20.27 -4.11 29.00
C PRO A 245 20.01 -3.05 27.92
N GLY A 246 18.97 -2.24 28.14
CA GLY A 246 18.69 -1.08 27.30
C GLY A 246 18.14 -1.38 25.91
N ILE A 247 17.67 -2.59 25.63
CA ILE A 247 17.06 -2.95 24.34
C ILE A 247 15.68 -2.31 24.23
N MET A 248 15.53 -1.40 23.28
CA MET A 248 14.25 -0.75 22.95
C MET A 248 13.46 -1.53 21.89
N PHE A 249 14.17 -2.09 20.92
CA PHE A 249 13.59 -2.89 19.84
C PHE A 249 14.60 -3.93 19.39
N SER A 250 14.14 -5.13 19.15
CA SER A 250 14.93 -6.15 18.47
C SER A 250 14.02 -7.00 17.59
N GLY A 251 14.43 -7.25 16.37
CA GLY A 251 13.59 -8.00 15.45
C GLY A 251 14.29 -8.42 14.17
N GLU A 252 13.79 -9.49 13.63
CA GLU A 252 14.17 -9.97 12.31
C GLU A 252 13.58 -9.10 11.19
N ARG A 253 14.12 -9.24 10.00
CA ARG A 253 13.66 -8.52 8.80
C ARG A 253 12.16 -8.71 8.53
N SER A 254 11.59 -9.88 8.84
CA SER A 254 10.16 -10.15 8.69
C SER A 254 9.29 -9.25 9.57
N LEU A 255 9.76 -8.93 10.78
CA LEU A 255 9.09 -8.00 11.68
C LEU A 255 9.14 -6.56 11.14
N ILE A 256 10.28 -6.14 10.58
CA ILE A 256 10.41 -4.83 9.93
C ILE A 256 9.45 -4.75 8.72
N LYS A 257 9.37 -5.82 7.93
CA LYS A 257 8.41 -5.94 6.83
C LYS A 257 6.95 -5.81 7.32
N MET A 258 6.63 -6.39 8.48
CA MET A 258 5.31 -6.29 9.09
C MET A 258 4.96 -4.85 9.48
N CYS A 259 5.94 -4.02 9.84
CA CYS A 259 5.70 -2.60 10.12
C CYS A 259 5.21 -1.82 8.89
N TYR A 260 5.45 -2.32 7.68
CA TYR A 260 4.92 -1.75 6.44
C TYR A 260 3.53 -2.30 6.04
N VAL A 261 2.89 -3.12 6.90
CA VAL A 261 1.61 -3.77 6.58
C VAL A 261 0.52 -2.76 6.24
N MET A 262 0.50 -1.59 6.91
CA MET A 262 -0.44 -0.52 6.62
C MET A 262 -0.25 0.08 5.24
N ASP A 263 0.99 0.38 4.90
CA ASP A 263 1.35 0.90 3.57
C ASP A 263 1.01 -0.15 2.48
N MET A 264 1.21 -1.43 2.79
CA MET A 264 0.84 -2.54 1.91
C MET A 264 -0.67 -2.71 1.74
N ILE A 265 -1.48 -2.54 2.80
CA ILE A 265 -2.95 -2.56 2.70
C ILE A 265 -3.44 -1.45 1.77
N VAL A 266 -2.90 -0.23 1.90
CA VAL A 266 -3.21 0.88 1.00
C VAL A 266 -2.80 0.53 -0.43
N ALA A 267 -1.60 -0.01 -0.63
CA ALA A 267 -1.09 -0.42 -1.93
C ALA A 267 -1.96 -1.51 -2.58
N PHE A 268 -2.35 -2.55 -1.83
CA PHE A 268 -3.26 -3.61 -2.30
C PHE A 268 -4.65 -3.07 -2.66
N THR A 269 -5.15 -2.11 -1.89
CA THR A 269 -6.43 -1.47 -2.19
C THR A 269 -6.36 -0.71 -3.52
N MET A 270 -5.25 0.00 -3.78
CA MET A 270 -5.01 0.67 -5.06
C MET A 270 -4.80 -0.32 -6.22
N LEU A 271 -4.23 -1.49 -5.95
CA LEU A 271 -4.11 -2.57 -6.92
C LEU A 271 -5.50 -3.11 -7.33
N ILE A 272 -6.37 -3.38 -6.36
CA ILE A 272 -7.76 -3.81 -6.62
C ILE A 272 -8.48 -2.74 -7.45
N LEU A 273 -8.30 -1.45 -7.12
CA LEU A 273 -8.80 -0.33 -7.91
C LEU A 273 -8.36 -0.42 -9.36
N SER A 274 -7.07 -0.59 -9.59
CA SER A 274 -6.51 -0.67 -10.94
C SER A 274 -7.11 -1.83 -11.74
N ILE A 275 -7.23 -3.01 -11.15
CA ILE A 275 -7.85 -4.19 -11.78
C ILE A 275 -9.31 -3.92 -12.14
N CYS A 276 -10.09 -3.34 -11.23
CA CYS A 276 -11.49 -2.99 -11.48
C CYS A 276 -11.64 -1.97 -12.61
N LEU A 277 -10.79 -0.93 -12.64
CA LEU A 277 -10.77 0.06 -13.71
C LEU A 277 -10.43 -0.56 -15.07
N ILE A 278 -9.50 -1.51 -15.12
CA ILE A 278 -9.17 -2.28 -16.32
C ILE A 278 -10.40 -3.06 -16.81
N ILE A 279 -11.06 -3.79 -15.93
CA ILE A 279 -12.25 -4.60 -16.27
C ILE A 279 -13.37 -3.69 -16.81
N VAL A 280 -13.70 -2.62 -16.09
CA VAL A 280 -14.73 -1.65 -16.49
C VAL A 280 -14.39 -1.04 -17.85
N SER A 281 -13.14 -0.64 -18.08
CA SER A 281 -12.69 -0.06 -19.34
C SER A 281 -12.88 -1.01 -20.52
N PHE A 282 -12.51 -2.28 -20.36
CA PHE A 282 -12.74 -3.28 -21.41
C PHE A 282 -14.22 -3.57 -21.67
N VAL A 283 -15.07 -3.60 -20.63
CA VAL A 283 -16.52 -3.80 -20.78
C VAL A 283 -17.14 -2.63 -21.53
N VAL A 284 -16.79 -1.39 -21.15
CA VAL A 284 -17.30 -0.17 -21.82
C VAL A 284 -16.78 -0.07 -23.26
N LEU A 285 -15.52 -0.37 -23.50
CA LEU A 285 -14.93 -0.40 -24.84
C LEU A 285 -15.63 -1.42 -25.74
N LYS A 286 -15.87 -2.62 -25.23
CA LYS A 286 -16.64 -3.66 -25.91
C LYS A 286 -18.04 -3.16 -26.31
N PHE A 287 -18.73 -2.54 -25.38
CA PHE A 287 -20.06 -1.96 -25.63
C PHE A 287 -20.00 -0.88 -26.71
N SER A 288 -19.05 0.06 -26.59
CA SER A 288 -18.90 1.18 -27.53
C SER A 288 -18.62 0.70 -28.95
N ILE A 289 -17.72 -0.26 -29.15
CA ILE A 289 -17.45 -0.84 -30.49
C ILE A 289 -18.65 -1.56 -31.04
N THR A 290 -19.34 -2.37 -30.22
CA THR A 290 -20.54 -3.10 -30.67
C THR A 290 -21.67 -2.14 -31.06
N PHE A 291 -21.89 -1.09 -30.26
CA PHE A 291 -22.89 -0.07 -30.51
C PHE A 291 -22.59 0.69 -31.80
N THR A 292 -21.34 1.14 -32.00
CA THR A 292 -20.93 1.84 -33.22
C THR A 292 -21.15 1.00 -34.47
N ILE A 293 -20.78 -0.26 -34.48
CA ILE A 293 -21.00 -1.15 -35.63
C ILE A 293 -22.49 -1.39 -35.88
N SER A 294 -23.29 -1.49 -34.81
CA SER A 294 -24.72 -1.68 -34.90
C SER A 294 -25.41 -0.46 -35.49
N GLU A 295 -25.01 0.75 -35.16
CA GLU A 295 -25.51 2.00 -35.70
C GLU A 295 -25.15 2.18 -37.19
N GLU A 296 -23.97 1.72 -37.60
CA GLU A 296 -23.47 1.77 -38.96
C GLU A 296 -24.00 0.62 -39.85
N PHE A 297 -24.86 -0.25 -39.32
CA PHE A 297 -25.33 -1.45 -40.02
C PHE A 297 -26.01 -1.15 -41.35
N ARG A 298 -26.81 -0.06 -41.45
CA ARG A 298 -27.46 0.39 -42.68
C ARG A 298 -26.42 0.84 -43.72
N GLU A 299 -25.40 1.55 -43.35
CA GLU A 299 -24.32 1.99 -44.24
C GLU A 299 -23.52 0.80 -44.80
N ILE A 300 -23.29 -0.21 -43.93
CA ILE A 300 -22.68 -1.48 -44.33
C ILE A 300 -23.56 -2.17 -45.42
N GLY A 301 -24.88 -2.16 -45.25
CA GLY A 301 -25.81 -2.70 -46.21
C GLY A 301 -25.73 -2.01 -47.56
N VAL A 302 -25.69 -0.67 -47.59
CA VAL A 302 -25.53 0.13 -48.79
C VAL A 302 -24.22 -0.18 -49.50
N MET A 303 -23.12 -0.23 -48.78
CA MET A 303 -21.80 -0.59 -49.33
C MET A 303 -21.78 -1.98 -49.98
N LYS A 304 -22.48 -2.95 -49.39
CA LYS A 304 -22.66 -4.27 -49.98
C LYS A 304 -23.53 -4.27 -51.24
N ALA A 305 -24.63 -3.48 -51.25
CA ALA A 305 -25.52 -3.36 -52.39
C ALA A 305 -24.83 -2.77 -53.62
N ILE A 306 -23.83 -1.88 -53.41
CA ILE A 306 -22.99 -1.30 -54.47
C ILE A 306 -21.88 -2.28 -54.93
N GLY A 307 -21.78 -3.48 -54.33
CA GLY A 307 -20.84 -4.51 -54.74
C GLY A 307 -19.48 -4.46 -54.04
N ILE A 308 -19.32 -3.68 -52.96
CA ILE A 308 -18.06 -3.68 -52.18
C ILE A 308 -17.92 -5.02 -51.43
N SER A 309 -16.81 -5.71 -51.64
CA SER A 309 -16.57 -7.01 -51.03
C SER A 309 -16.52 -6.93 -49.51
N ASN A 310 -16.98 -7.98 -48.82
CA ASN A 310 -16.98 -8.09 -47.35
C ASN A 310 -15.59 -7.85 -46.75
N PHE A 311 -14.54 -8.26 -47.46
CA PHE A 311 -13.16 -8.05 -47.02
C PHE A 311 -12.79 -6.56 -46.99
N LYS A 312 -13.11 -5.81 -48.05
CA LYS A 312 -12.83 -4.37 -48.13
C LYS A 312 -13.61 -3.57 -47.08
N ILE A 313 -14.88 -3.92 -46.83
CA ILE A 313 -15.70 -3.29 -45.78
C ILE A 313 -15.06 -3.56 -44.40
N ARG A 314 -14.68 -4.80 -44.10
CA ARG A 314 -14.03 -5.15 -42.83
C ARG A 314 -12.69 -4.45 -42.66
N SER A 315 -11.86 -4.38 -43.72
CA SER A 315 -10.59 -3.67 -43.71
C SER A 315 -10.78 -2.17 -43.40
N LEU A 316 -11.80 -1.52 -43.95
CA LEU A 316 -12.11 -0.12 -43.67
C LEU A 316 -12.38 0.11 -42.17
N TYR A 317 -13.22 -0.73 -41.57
CA TYR A 317 -13.50 -0.65 -40.13
C TYR A 317 -12.30 -0.98 -39.27
N LEU A 318 -11.53 -2.01 -39.60
CA LEU A 318 -10.33 -2.36 -38.86
C LEU A 318 -9.28 -1.25 -38.91
N THR A 319 -9.10 -0.60 -40.09
CA THR A 319 -8.20 0.55 -40.21
C THR A 319 -8.66 1.73 -39.37
N LYS A 320 -9.99 2.00 -39.31
CA LYS A 320 -10.57 3.03 -38.44
C LYS A 320 -10.23 2.77 -36.96
N TYR A 321 -10.52 1.55 -36.47
CA TYR A 321 -10.24 1.17 -35.08
C TYR A 321 -8.75 1.11 -34.78
N LEU A 322 -7.90 0.69 -35.74
CA LEU A 322 -6.45 0.71 -35.59
C LEU A 322 -5.92 2.13 -35.36
N ILE A 323 -6.35 3.11 -36.18
CA ILE A 323 -5.89 4.50 -36.03
C ILE A 323 -6.36 5.08 -34.69
N LEU A 324 -7.63 4.87 -34.32
CA LEU A 324 -8.14 5.33 -33.03
C LEU A 324 -7.41 4.63 -31.86
N ALA A 325 -7.12 3.33 -31.99
CA ALA A 325 -6.40 2.57 -30.97
C ALA A 325 -4.96 3.08 -30.81
N VAL A 326 -4.25 3.31 -31.90
CA VAL A 326 -2.86 3.79 -31.84
C VAL A 326 -2.79 5.21 -31.24
N VAL A 327 -3.65 6.13 -31.71
CA VAL A 327 -3.69 7.50 -31.17
C VAL A 327 -4.10 7.51 -29.70
N GLY A 328 -5.16 6.76 -29.35
CA GLY A 328 -5.62 6.65 -27.97
C GLY A 328 -4.60 5.96 -27.05
N ALA A 329 -3.88 4.96 -27.57
CA ALA A 329 -2.81 4.27 -26.81
C ALA A 329 -1.61 5.18 -26.54
N ILE A 330 -1.18 5.97 -27.53
CA ILE A 330 -0.07 6.91 -27.33
C ILE A 330 -0.44 7.95 -26.25
N VAL A 331 -1.58 8.60 -26.38
CA VAL A 331 -2.02 9.61 -25.41
C VAL A 331 -2.27 8.97 -24.05
N GLY A 332 -2.95 7.82 -24.00
CA GLY A 332 -3.22 7.09 -22.77
C GLY A 332 -1.96 6.62 -22.05
N PHE A 333 -0.94 6.19 -22.80
CA PHE A 333 0.38 5.84 -22.26
C PHE A 333 1.03 7.05 -21.55
N PHE A 334 1.09 8.22 -22.20
CA PHE A 334 1.63 9.41 -21.54
C PHE A 334 0.82 9.85 -20.31
N MET A 335 -0.51 9.69 -20.34
CA MET A 335 -1.36 9.96 -19.19
C MET A 335 -1.24 8.89 -18.09
N SER A 336 -0.79 7.68 -18.39
CA SER A 336 -0.62 6.63 -17.39
C SER A 336 0.48 6.96 -16.38
N ILE A 337 1.49 7.72 -16.76
CA ILE A 337 2.62 8.09 -15.87
C ILE A 337 2.13 8.96 -14.70
N PRO A 338 1.52 10.14 -14.91
CA PRO A 338 1.02 10.95 -13.79
C PRO A 338 -0.11 10.24 -13.02
N PHE A 339 -0.91 9.41 -13.68
CA PHE A 339 -1.96 8.64 -13.03
C PHE A 339 -1.38 7.56 -12.10
N SER A 340 -0.35 6.84 -12.52
CA SER A 340 0.37 5.88 -11.68
C SER A 340 0.95 6.56 -10.44
N ASN A 341 1.62 7.69 -10.62
CA ASN A 341 2.18 8.48 -9.53
C ASN A 341 1.10 8.97 -8.55
N LEU A 342 -0.08 9.35 -9.06
CA LEU A 342 -1.21 9.76 -8.22
C LEU A 342 -1.70 8.60 -7.33
N LEU A 343 -1.84 7.40 -7.91
CA LEU A 343 -2.32 6.23 -7.17
C LEU A 343 -1.33 5.74 -6.10
N LEU A 344 -0.04 5.80 -6.40
CA LEU A 344 1.00 5.30 -5.49
C LEU A 344 1.59 6.39 -4.58
N ARG A 345 1.12 7.64 -4.67
CA ARG A 345 1.70 8.78 -3.94
C ARG A 345 1.81 8.53 -2.43
N SER A 346 0.77 8.01 -1.81
CA SER A 346 0.75 7.75 -0.37
C SER A 346 1.75 6.66 0.04
N VAL A 347 1.90 5.63 -0.76
CA VAL A 347 2.83 4.53 -0.47
C VAL A 347 4.27 4.92 -0.81
N SER A 348 4.45 5.66 -1.89
CA SER A 348 5.78 6.11 -2.34
C SER A 348 6.39 7.21 -1.46
N SER A 349 5.63 7.82 -0.53
CA SER A 349 6.20 8.74 0.45
C SER A 349 7.07 8.01 1.49
N ASN A 350 6.73 6.75 1.82
CA ASN A 350 7.39 6.01 2.88
C ASN A 350 8.40 4.98 2.35
N MET A 351 8.25 4.52 1.10
CA MET A 351 9.13 3.50 0.53
C MET A 351 9.51 3.80 -0.92
N VAL A 352 10.61 3.18 -1.37
CA VAL A 352 11.02 3.21 -2.77
C VAL A 352 10.28 2.10 -3.51
N LEU A 353 9.27 2.47 -4.30
CA LEU A 353 8.56 1.58 -5.19
C LEU A 353 9.20 1.65 -6.58
N GLU A 354 10.29 0.94 -6.78
CA GLU A 354 10.89 0.79 -8.10
C GLU A 354 10.60 -0.61 -8.65
N ALA A 355 9.98 -0.66 -9.82
CA ALA A 355 10.17 -1.78 -10.71
C ALA A 355 11.19 -1.34 -11.76
N ASP A 356 12.30 -2.04 -11.89
CA ASP A 356 13.38 -1.74 -12.84
C ASP A 356 12.91 -1.59 -14.29
N ASN A 357 11.67 -1.98 -14.58
CA ASN A 357 11.07 -2.01 -15.92
C ASN A 357 9.71 -1.31 -16.04
N HIS A 358 9.42 -0.28 -15.21
CA HIS A 358 8.13 0.45 -15.28
C HIS A 358 7.76 0.92 -16.70
N PHE A 359 8.72 1.49 -17.41
CA PHE A 359 8.51 1.95 -18.79
C PHE A 359 8.14 0.80 -19.71
N LEU A 360 8.89 -0.31 -19.65
CA LEU A 360 8.66 -1.47 -20.49
C LEU A 360 7.28 -2.12 -20.19
N LEU A 361 6.93 -2.27 -18.91
CA LEU A 361 5.65 -2.81 -18.49
C LEU A 361 4.47 -1.95 -18.95
N SER A 362 4.59 -0.63 -18.84
CA SER A 362 3.57 0.30 -19.30
C SER A 362 3.42 0.28 -20.83
N VAL A 363 4.51 0.16 -21.57
CA VAL A 363 4.51 -0.01 -23.04
C VAL A 363 3.84 -1.33 -23.43
N LEU A 364 4.17 -2.43 -22.76
CA LEU A 364 3.53 -3.73 -22.97
C LEU A 364 2.02 -3.66 -22.69
N GLY A 365 1.62 -2.96 -21.61
CA GLY A 365 0.22 -2.70 -21.31
C GLY A 365 -0.51 -1.94 -22.42
N ALA A 366 0.10 -0.88 -22.94
CA ALA A 366 -0.46 -0.10 -24.05
C ALA A 366 -0.61 -0.95 -25.33
N ILE A 367 0.39 -1.74 -25.67
CA ILE A 367 0.36 -2.68 -26.81
C ILE A 367 -0.74 -3.71 -26.61
N LEU A 368 -0.88 -4.28 -25.41
CA LEU A 368 -1.93 -5.23 -25.09
C LEU A 368 -3.33 -4.65 -25.36
N VAL A 369 -3.58 -3.41 -24.97
CA VAL A 369 -4.85 -2.72 -25.23
C VAL A 369 -5.12 -2.61 -26.73
N VAL A 370 -4.13 -2.20 -27.53
CA VAL A 370 -4.26 -2.11 -29.00
C VAL A 370 -4.62 -3.48 -29.60
N ILE A 371 -3.93 -4.53 -29.17
CA ILE A 371 -4.20 -5.91 -29.63
C ILE A 371 -5.64 -6.33 -29.27
N VAL A 372 -6.07 -6.11 -28.04
CA VAL A 372 -7.42 -6.46 -27.57
C VAL A 372 -8.49 -5.71 -28.38
N ILE A 373 -8.29 -4.41 -28.63
CA ILE A 373 -9.20 -3.60 -29.45
C ILE A 373 -9.31 -4.17 -30.86
N LEU A 374 -8.19 -4.49 -31.49
CA LEU A 374 -8.19 -5.04 -32.85
C LEU A 374 -8.83 -6.43 -32.92
N LEU A 375 -8.53 -7.31 -31.96
CA LEU A 375 -9.16 -8.62 -31.86
C LEU A 375 -10.69 -8.49 -31.68
N TYR A 376 -11.11 -7.55 -30.84
CA TYR A 376 -12.52 -7.31 -30.60
C TYR A 376 -13.21 -6.71 -31.83
N ALA A 377 -12.65 -5.69 -32.46
CA ALA A 377 -13.12 -5.11 -33.70
C ALA A 377 -13.20 -6.17 -34.82
N PHE A 378 -12.20 -7.05 -34.92
CA PHE A 378 -12.21 -8.17 -35.85
C PHE A 378 -13.37 -9.15 -35.60
N ARG A 379 -13.67 -9.45 -34.32
CA ARG A 379 -14.84 -10.29 -33.95
C ARG A 379 -16.17 -9.60 -34.27
N CYS A 380 -16.31 -8.33 -33.95
CA CYS A 380 -17.52 -7.57 -34.21
C CYS A 380 -17.79 -7.43 -35.71
N THR A 381 -16.73 -7.22 -36.52
CA THR A 381 -16.89 -7.15 -38.00
C THR A 381 -17.24 -8.48 -38.64
N LYS A 382 -17.19 -9.63 -37.94
CA LYS A 382 -17.78 -10.90 -38.45
C LYS A 382 -19.29 -10.79 -38.70
N LEU A 383 -19.99 -9.90 -37.99
CA LEU A 383 -21.42 -9.62 -38.21
C LEU A 383 -21.68 -9.11 -39.64
N VAL A 384 -20.73 -8.35 -40.18
CA VAL A 384 -20.77 -7.88 -41.57
C VAL A 384 -20.91 -9.04 -42.55
N LYS A 385 -20.30 -10.19 -42.27
CA LYS A 385 -20.35 -11.37 -43.15
C LYS A 385 -21.72 -12.05 -43.20
N LYS A 386 -22.46 -11.98 -42.09
CA LYS A 386 -23.76 -12.70 -41.91
C LYS A 386 -24.99 -11.97 -42.45
N SER A 387 -24.93 -10.67 -42.66
CA SER A 387 -26.07 -9.87 -43.07
C SER A 387 -26.19 -9.78 -44.59
N SER A 388 -27.39 -10.01 -45.13
CA SER A 388 -27.70 -9.72 -46.53
C SER A 388 -27.81 -8.20 -46.76
N PRO A 389 -27.50 -7.68 -47.95
CA PRO A 389 -27.72 -6.26 -48.27
C PRO A 389 -29.17 -5.81 -48.06
N ILE A 390 -30.12 -6.65 -48.42
CA ILE A 390 -31.57 -6.37 -48.30
C ILE A 390 -32.00 -6.28 -46.84
N ASP A 391 -31.54 -7.21 -46.00
CA ASP A 391 -31.84 -7.18 -44.55
C ASP A 391 -31.25 -5.95 -43.85
N ALA A 392 -30.04 -5.55 -44.25
CA ALA A 392 -29.35 -4.39 -43.67
C ALA A 392 -30.02 -3.06 -44.05
N ILE A 393 -30.53 -2.93 -45.29
CA ILE A 393 -31.23 -1.73 -45.77
C ILE A 393 -32.66 -1.67 -45.25
N ARG A 394 -33.40 -2.82 -45.28
CA ARG A 394 -34.80 -2.90 -44.93
C ARG A 394 -35.06 -2.90 -43.43
N SER A 395 -34.27 -3.60 -42.68
CA SER A 395 -34.57 -3.88 -41.27
C SER A 395 -33.82 -2.96 -40.30
N GLY A 396 -32.71 -2.35 -40.73
CA GLY A 396 -31.84 -1.60 -39.80
C GLY A 396 -31.57 -2.40 -38.52
N GLN A 397 -31.70 -1.78 -37.39
CA GLN A 397 -31.66 -2.46 -36.09
C GLN A 397 -32.95 -3.20 -35.71
N THR A 398 -34.02 -3.00 -36.47
CA THR A 398 -35.37 -3.44 -36.08
C THR A 398 -35.70 -4.89 -36.46
N GLY A 399 -34.89 -5.55 -37.31
CA GLY A 399 -35.15 -6.92 -37.77
C GLY A 399 -35.18 -8.00 -36.66
N GLU A 400 -34.62 -7.74 -35.51
CA GLU A 400 -34.68 -8.65 -34.37
C GLU A 400 -35.99 -8.56 -33.56
N ARG A 401 -36.76 -7.47 -33.69
CA ARG A 401 -37.99 -7.25 -32.89
C ARG A 401 -39.14 -8.19 -33.25
N TYR A 402 -39.24 -8.61 -34.48
CA TYR A 402 -40.39 -9.44 -34.94
C TYR A 402 -40.33 -10.91 -34.53
N LYS A 403 -39.19 -11.44 -34.10
CA LYS A 403 -39.02 -12.84 -33.73
C LYS A 403 -38.96 -13.12 -32.21
N LYS A 404 -38.87 -12.09 -31.37
CA LYS A 404 -38.83 -12.30 -29.93
C LYS A 404 -40.20 -12.16 -29.29
N LYS A 405 -40.68 -13.23 -28.67
CA LYS A 405 -41.87 -13.19 -27.81
C LYS A 405 -41.59 -12.25 -26.64
N SER A 406 -42.47 -11.27 -26.43
CA SER A 406 -42.43 -10.40 -25.26
C SER A 406 -42.58 -11.25 -23.99
N PRO A 407 -41.68 -11.13 -22.97
CA PRO A 407 -41.83 -11.89 -21.74
C PRO A 407 -43.04 -11.46 -20.91
N PHE A 408 -43.51 -10.22 -21.08
CA PHE A 408 -44.67 -9.68 -20.38
C PHE A 408 -45.80 -9.34 -21.35
N ARG A 409 -47.04 -9.55 -20.92
CA ARG A 409 -48.22 -9.20 -21.69
C ARG A 409 -48.86 -7.91 -21.16
N LEU A 410 -49.05 -6.90 -22.01
CA LEU A 410 -49.62 -5.59 -21.66
C LEU A 410 -51.00 -5.72 -20.97
N VAL A 411 -51.84 -6.67 -21.42
CA VAL A 411 -53.19 -6.92 -20.89
C VAL A 411 -53.20 -7.30 -19.38
N LYS A 412 -52.06 -7.77 -18.84
CA LYS A 412 -51.92 -8.16 -17.41
C LYS A 412 -51.14 -7.13 -16.59
N SER A 413 -50.84 -5.96 -17.14
CA SER A 413 -50.10 -4.91 -16.46
C SER A 413 -51.05 -3.93 -15.75
N HIS A 414 -50.82 -3.68 -14.48
CA HIS A 414 -51.58 -2.72 -13.65
C HIS A 414 -50.81 -1.40 -13.43
N GLY A 415 -49.66 -1.21 -14.10
CA GLY A 415 -48.84 -0.01 -14.00
C GLY A 415 -48.95 0.93 -15.18
N SER A 416 -48.20 2.06 -15.14
CA SER A 416 -48.18 2.99 -16.27
C SER A 416 -47.62 2.32 -17.53
N THR A 417 -48.16 2.64 -18.68
CA THR A 417 -47.76 2.07 -19.97
C THR A 417 -46.27 2.32 -20.26
N GLY A 418 -45.74 3.48 -19.89
CA GLY A 418 -44.32 3.81 -20.04
C GLY A 418 -43.41 2.91 -19.23
N PHE A 419 -43.75 2.65 -17.96
CA PHE A 419 -43.01 1.74 -17.10
C PHE A 419 -43.03 0.30 -17.62
N PHE A 420 -44.21 -0.18 -18.04
CA PHE A 420 -44.35 -1.49 -18.67
C PHE A 420 -43.46 -1.63 -19.91
N MET A 421 -43.48 -0.62 -20.80
CA MET A 421 -42.65 -0.64 -22.01
C MET A 421 -41.16 -0.67 -21.68
N ALA A 422 -40.72 0.12 -20.71
CA ALA A 422 -39.31 0.16 -20.28
C ALA A 422 -38.87 -1.19 -19.72
N VAL A 423 -39.64 -1.77 -18.80
CA VAL A 423 -39.34 -3.09 -18.20
C VAL A 423 -39.35 -4.19 -19.26
N ASN A 424 -40.34 -4.17 -20.12
CA ASN A 424 -40.45 -5.15 -21.20
C ASN A 424 -39.30 -5.04 -22.23
N ASP A 425 -38.79 -3.84 -22.54
CA ASP A 425 -37.66 -3.65 -23.44
C ASP A 425 -36.36 -4.22 -22.83
N VAL A 426 -36.12 -3.98 -21.52
CA VAL A 426 -35.00 -4.53 -20.81
C VAL A 426 -35.00 -6.06 -20.82
N PHE A 427 -36.13 -6.68 -20.46
CA PHE A 427 -36.24 -8.15 -20.39
C PHE A 427 -36.34 -8.82 -21.76
N SER A 428 -36.80 -8.10 -22.78
CA SER A 428 -36.84 -8.60 -24.17
C SER A 428 -35.46 -8.61 -24.84
N ALA A 429 -34.53 -7.74 -24.39
CA ALA A 429 -33.21 -7.65 -24.97
C ALA A 429 -32.08 -7.69 -23.88
N PRO A 430 -32.03 -8.74 -23.02
CA PRO A 430 -31.15 -8.78 -21.86
C PRO A 430 -29.68 -8.61 -22.23
N ARG A 431 -29.25 -9.14 -23.37
CA ARG A 431 -27.83 -9.01 -23.82
C ARG A 431 -27.43 -7.55 -24.09
N ARG A 432 -28.36 -6.69 -24.47
CA ARG A 432 -28.11 -5.27 -24.73
C ARG A 432 -27.86 -4.52 -23.41
N TYR A 433 -28.70 -4.80 -22.41
CA TYR A 433 -28.63 -4.14 -21.10
C TYR A 433 -27.64 -4.79 -20.16
N MET A 434 -27.28 -6.07 -20.36
CA MET A 434 -26.33 -6.80 -19.49
C MET A 434 -24.99 -6.09 -19.34
N THR A 435 -24.49 -5.47 -20.40
CA THR A 435 -23.22 -4.74 -20.33
C THR A 435 -23.32 -3.53 -19.40
N ILE A 436 -24.43 -2.78 -19.47
CA ILE A 436 -24.69 -1.63 -18.59
C ILE A 436 -24.86 -2.12 -17.15
N ILE A 437 -25.65 -3.18 -16.95
CA ILE A 437 -25.87 -3.78 -15.62
C ILE A 437 -24.55 -4.25 -15.01
N ILE A 438 -23.72 -4.97 -15.78
CA ILE A 438 -22.41 -5.43 -15.31
C ILE A 438 -21.50 -4.25 -14.96
N THR A 439 -21.50 -3.19 -15.78
CA THR A 439 -20.69 -2.01 -15.51
C THR A 439 -21.10 -1.34 -14.21
N PHE A 440 -22.41 -1.08 -14.01
CA PHE A 440 -22.90 -0.50 -12.75
C PHE A 440 -22.66 -1.41 -11.56
N PHE A 441 -22.87 -2.72 -11.71
CA PHE A 441 -22.58 -3.69 -10.66
C PHE A 441 -21.12 -3.65 -10.24
N LEU A 442 -20.19 -3.66 -11.21
CA LEU A 442 -18.75 -3.59 -10.92
C LEU A 442 -18.37 -2.26 -10.26
N CYS A 443 -18.91 -1.14 -10.75
CA CYS A 443 -18.65 0.17 -10.15
C CYS A 443 -19.19 0.24 -8.70
N THR A 444 -20.39 -0.28 -8.45
CA THR A 444 -21.00 -0.30 -7.11
C THR A 444 -20.23 -1.24 -6.17
N LEU A 445 -19.91 -2.45 -6.64
CA LEU A 445 -19.08 -3.40 -5.88
C LEU A 445 -17.76 -2.77 -5.46
N PHE A 446 -17.15 -2.05 -6.39
CA PHE A 446 -15.89 -1.36 -6.16
C PHE A 446 -16.00 -0.26 -5.09
N VAL A 447 -17.03 0.61 -5.19
CA VAL A 447 -17.28 1.63 -4.17
C VAL A 447 -17.51 0.99 -2.80
N LEU A 448 -18.27 -0.12 -2.75
CA LEU A 448 -18.53 -0.84 -1.50
C LEU A 448 -17.25 -1.43 -0.90
N VAL A 449 -16.36 -2.01 -1.72
CA VAL A 449 -15.06 -2.52 -1.25
C VAL A 449 -14.24 -1.38 -0.63
N PHE A 450 -14.18 -0.21 -1.29
CA PHE A 450 -13.46 0.96 -0.76
C PHE A 450 -14.03 1.48 0.55
N VAL A 451 -15.34 1.65 0.60
CA VAL A 451 -16.05 2.13 1.79
C VAL A 451 -15.86 1.14 2.95
N ASN A 452 -16.00 -0.17 2.69
CA ASN A 452 -15.79 -1.19 3.71
C ASN A 452 -14.36 -1.22 4.22
N THR A 453 -13.35 -1.16 3.32
CA THR A 453 -11.93 -1.11 3.74
C THR A 453 -11.66 0.13 4.60
N SER A 454 -12.11 1.31 4.17
CA SER A 454 -11.95 2.55 4.94
C SER A 454 -12.68 2.49 6.29
N SER A 455 -13.89 1.93 6.32
CA SER A 455 -14.67 1.75 7.55
C SER A 455 -14.00 0.77 8.51
N THR A 456 -13.49 -0.35 7.99
CA THR A 456 -12.77 -1.35 8.80
C THR A 456 -11.50 -0.75 9.41
N MET A 457 -10.72 0.01 8.64
CA MET A 457 -9.51 0.68 9.16
C MET A 457 -9.81 1.73 10.24
N ARG A 458 -11.02 2.28 10.27
CA ARG A 458 -11.47 3.24 11.29
C ARG A 458 -12.24 2.59 12.42
N SER A 459 -12.46 1.29 12.37
CA SER A 459 -13.27 0.59 13.35
C SER A 459 -12.46 0.20 14.58
N ASP A 460 -13.14 0.13 15.72
CA ASP A 460 -12.57 -0.37 16.96
C ASP A 460 -12.04 -1.79 16.83
N THR A 461 -12.68 -2.62 16.00
CA THR A 461 -12.23 -4.00 15.71
C THR A 461 -10.82 -4.04 15.09
N PHE A 462 -10.44 -3.02 14.32
CA PHE A 462 -9.10 -2.95 13.77
C PHE A 462 -8.05 -2.65 14.86
N VAL A 463 -8.40 -1.77 15.80
CA VAL A 463 -7.52 -1.43 16.94
C VAL A 463 -7.31 -2.65 17.85
N THR A 464 -8.34 -3.44 18.10
CA THR A 464 -8.25 -4.65 18.93
C THR A 464 -7.38 -5.76 18.33
N THR A 465 -7.02 -5.65 17.05
CA THR A 465 -6.02 -6.54 16.41
C THR A 465 -4.60 -6.31 16.97
N PHE A 466 -4.32 -5.12 17.49
CA PHE A 466 -3.00 -4.73 18.02
C PHE A 466 -2.93 -4.67 19.55
N GLY A 467 -4.06 -4.73 20.24
CA GLY A 467 -4.11 -4.65 21.69
C GLY A 467 -5.54 -4.56 22.22
N THR A 468 -5.71 -4.26 23.50
CA THR A 468 -7.02 -4.04 24.08
C THR A 468 -7.60 -2.68 23.68
N ARG A 469 -8.91 -2.60 23.62
CA ARG A 469 -9.61 -1.37 23.27
C ARG A 469 -9.48 -0.34 24.40
N SER A 470 -9.01 0.85 24.05
CA SER A 470 -8.94 2.03 24.93
C SER A 470 -9.43 3.27 24.19
N ASP A 471 -9.92 4.27 24.93
CA ASP A 471 -10.43 5.52 24.35
C ASP A 471 -9.29 6.39 23.81
N LEU A 472 -8.11 6.31 24.45
CA LEU A 472 -6.91 7.03 24.06
C LEU A 472 -5.69 6.13 24.21
N TYR A 473 -4.78 6.22 23.25
CA TYR A 473 -3.47 5.58 23.31
C TYR A 473 -2.38 6.65 23.31
N TYR A 474 -1.44 6.51 24.20
CA TYR A 474 -0.24 7.35 24.20
C TYR A 474 1.00 6.51 24.52
N THR A 475 2.15 7.02 24.15
CA THR A 475 3.44 6.40 24.47
C THR A 475 4.31 7.42 25.16
N ASP A 476 4.80 7.04 26.32
CA ASP A 476 5.82 7.76 27.05
C ASP A 476 7.09 6.91 27.04
N LEU A 477 8.17 7.46 26.50
CA LEU A 477 9.43 6.72 26.34
C LEU A 477 10.09 6.47 27.70
N THR A 478 10.05 7.45 28.59
CA THR A 478 10.65 7.38 29.91
C THR A 478 9.96 6.30 30.76
N GLU A 479 8.62 6.31 30.76
CA GLU A 479 7.84 5.33 31.49
C GLU A 479 7.90 3.94 30.83
N SER A 480 7.98 3.88 29.52
CA SER A 480 8.18 2.60 28.81
C SER A 480 9.53 1.95 29.19
N MET A 481 10.54 2.75 29.43
CA MET A 481 11.87 2.26 29.88
C MET A 481 11.85 1.82 31.34
N SER A 482 11.04 2.46 32.20
CA SER A 482 10.88 2.05 33.59
C SER A 482 10.35 0.63 33.71
N CYS A 483 9.54 0.17 32.74
CA CYS A 483 9.06 -1.21 32.67
C CYS A 483 10.19 -2.26 32.57
N MET A 484 11.35 -1.88 32.07
CA MET A 484 12.50 -2.78 31.89
C MET A 484 13.31 -2.98 33.18
N ASN A 485 13.08 -2.17 34.19
CA ASN A 485 13.76 -2.28 35.50
C ASN A 485 13.20 -3.44 36.32
N PRO A 486 13.97 -4.02 37.23
CA PRO A 486 13.51 -5.06 38.14
C PRO A 486 12.24 -4.69 38.93
N ASP A 487 12.12 -3.40 39.33
CA ASP A 487 10.98 -2.83 40.05
C ASP A 487 9.98 -2.10 39.11
N GLY A 488 10.09 -2.29 37.81
CA GLY A 488 9.34 -1.54 36.80
C GLY A 488 7.84 -1.58 36.97
N ARG A 489 7.28 -2.73 37.42
CA ARG A 489 5.86 -2.84 37.70
C ARG A 489 5.40 -1.86 38.79
N LYS A 490 6.17 -1.74 39.88
CA LYS A 490 5.85 -0.84 40.98
C LYS A 490 5.94 0.63 40.55
N GLN A 491 6.96 0.97 39.77
CA GLN A 491 7.14 2.32 39.22
C GLN A 491 5.96 2.73 38.32
N ILE A 492 5.48 1.83 37.47
CA ILE A 492 4.32 2.08 36.63
C ILE A 492 3.03 2.21 37.43
N GLU A 493 2.83 1.39 38.44
CA GLU A 493 1.64 1.51 39.33
C GLU A 493 1.63 2.85 40.08
N GLU A 494 2.82 3.35 40.52
CA GLU A 494 2.98 4.68 41.10
C GLU A 494 2.68 5.79 40.08
N TYR A 495 3.25 5.71 38.89
CA TYR A 495 2.99 6.63 37.79
C TYR A 495 1.49 6.68 37.41
N PHE A 496 0.81 5.53 37.35
CA PHE A 496 -0.63 5.49 37.10
C PHE A 496 -1.41 6.22 38.17
N ALA A 497 -1.10 5.99 39.46
CA ALA A 497 -1.79 6.63 40.56
C ALA A 497 -1.64 8.16 40.52
N GLU A 498 -0.43 8.65 40.26
CA GLU A 498 -0.14 10.09 40.15
C GLU A 498 -0.85 10.72 38.94
N THR A 499 -0.75 10.08 37.78
CA THR A 499 -1.34 10.58 36.54
C THR A 499 -2.87 10.56 36.59
N GLU A 500 -3.49 9.50 37.10
CA GLU A 500 -4.92 9.43 37.30
C GLU A 500 -5.43 10.50 38.27
N ALA A 501 -4.68 10.77 39.36
CA ALA A 501 -5.02 11.83 40.30
C ALA A 501 -4.92 13.23 39.64
N LEU A 502 -3.90 13.46 38.82
CA LEU A 502 -3.70 14.70 38.05
C LEU A 502 -4.86 14.91 37.05
N LEU A 503 -5.17 13.89 36.26
CA LEU A 503 -6.29 13.93 35.31
C LEU A 503 -7.62 14.20 35.99
N LYS A 504 -7.89 13.53 37.11
CA LYS A 504 -9.11 13.77 37.89
C LYS A 504 -9.20 15.19 38.43
N LYS A 505 -8.07 15.75 38.90
CA LYS A 505 -8.00 17.14 39.38
C LYS A 505 -8.31 18.15 38.27
N ASN A 506 -7.92 17.82 37.02
CA ASN A 506 -8.20 18.65 35.85
C ASN A 506 -9.57 18.40 35.19
N GLY A 507 -10.46 17.64 35.85
CA GLY A 507 -11.82 17.37 35.33
C GLY A 507 -11.88 16.29 34.23
N MET A 508 -10.82 15.54 34.02
CA MET A 508 -10.72 14.47 33.02
C MET A 508 -10.44 13.11 33.69
N PRO A 509 -11.40 12.54 34.43
CA PRO A 509 -11.18 11.27 35.14
C PRO A 509 -10.91 10.16 34.09
N ALA A 510 -9.76 9.51 34.18
CA ALA A 510 -9.37 8.38 33.32
C ALA A 510 -8.82 7.25 34.20
N LYS A 511 -8.76 6.04 33.60
CA LYS A 511 -8.05 4.89 34.16
C LYS A 511 -6.94 4.52 33.17
N LEU A 512 -5.74 4.35 33.72
CA LEU A 512 -4.59 3.96 32.92
C LEU A 512 -4.41 2.45 32.94
N CYS A 513 -3.98 1.93 31.81
CA CYS A 513 -3.51 0.55 31.65
C CYS A 513 -2.33 0.52 30.69
N VAL A 514 -1.49 -0.46 30.79
CA VAL A 514 -0.36 -0.67 29.88
C VAL A 514 -0.34 -2.12 29.41
N GLU A 515 0.04 -2.30 28.16
CA GLU A 515 0.33 -3.60 27.57
C GLU A 515 1.78 -3.64 27.12
N THR A 516 2.47 -4.68 27.54
CA THR A 516 3.87 -4.91 27.22
C THR A 516 4.03 -6.22 26.48
N GLN A 517 4.96 -6.29 25.54
CA GLN A 517 5.31 -7.51 24.82
C GLN A 517 6.67 -8.00 25.24
N TYR A 518 6.74 -9.26 25.63
CA TYR A 518 7.95 -9.96 25.99
C TYR A 518 8.21 -11.11 25.04
N LYS A 519 9.44 -11.34 24.66
CA LYS A 519 9.85 -12.56 23.95
C LYS A 519 10.20 -13.63 24.97
N ASN A 520 9.42 -14.72 24.98
CA ASN A 520 9.66 -15.85 25.86
C ASN A 520 9.87 -17.13 25.04
N LYS A 521 10.57 -18.09 25.62
CA LYS A 521 10.64 -19.43 25.07
C LYS A 521 9.43 -20.25 25.52
N ILE A 522 8.70 -20.79 24.56
CA ILE A 522 7.65 -21.77 24.81
C ILE A 522 8.12 -23.13 24.32
N ARG A 523 8.05 -24.12 25.19
CA ARG A 523 8.33 -25.52 24.85
C ARG A 523 7.03 -26.29 24.67
N PHE A 524 6.90 -26.94 23.54
CA PHE A 524 5.78 -27.83 23.23
C PHE A 524 6.27 -29.01 22.39
N ASP A 525 5.86 -30.23 22.75
CA ASP A 525 6.26 -31.50 22.09
C ASP A 525 7.79 -31.64 21.92
N GLY A 526 8.54 -31.25 22.97
CA GLY A 526 9.99 -31.34 22.99
C GLY A 526 10.75 -30.33 22.12
N LYS A 527 10.04 -29.36 21.51
CA LYS A 527 10.63 -28.28 20.70
C LYS A 527 10.49 -26.94 21.40
N ASP A 528 11.49 -26.11 21.24
CA ASP A 528 11.50 -24.74 21.75
C ASP A 528 11.11 -23.76 20.66
N TYR A 529 10.21 -22.84 20.99
CA TYR A 529 9.73 -21.77 20.11
C TYR A 529 9.94 -20.42 20.81
N SER A 530 10.49 -19.44 20.10
CA SER A 530 10.56 -18.04 20.59
C SER A 530 9.29 -17.29 20.17
N ILE A 531 8.48 -16.88 21.14
CA ILE A 531 7.16 -16.31 20.91
C ILE A 531 7.02 -15.00 21.65
N SER A 532 6.39 -14.00 21.02
CA SER A 532 5.98 -12.77 21.70
C SER A 532 4.78 -13.07 22.58
N CYS A 533 4.93 -12.86 23.88
CA CYS A 533 3.87 -12.93 24.87
C CYS A 533 3.46 -11.51 25.25
N GLN A 534 2.16 -11.24 25.26
CA GLN A 534 1.60 -9.96 25.69
C GLN A 534 1.11 -10.06 27.12
N GLN A 535 1.51 -9.12 27.96
CA GLN A 535 1.07 -8.98 29.33
C GLN A 535 0.59 -7.57 29.59
N GLY A 536 -0.50 -7.42 30.30
CA GLY A 536 -1.05 -6.11 30.65
C GLY A 536 -1.04 -5.85 32.16
N ILE A 537 -0.89 -4.59 32.54
CA ILE A 537 -1.14 -4.09 33.89
C ILE A 537 -2.43 -3.27 33.83
N HIS A 538 -3.36 -3.57 34.74
CA HIS A 538 -4.73 -3.02 34.79
C HIS A 538 -5.60 -3.34 33.54
N THR A 539 -5.16 -4.24 32.66
CA THR A 539 -5.97 -4.80 31.58
C THR A 539 -6.70 -6.06 32.04
N LYS A 540 -7.76 -6.42 31.34
CA LYS A 540 -8.51 -7.65 31.60
C LYS A 540 -8.39 -8.60 30.43
N ALA A 541 -8.09 -9.86 30.69
CA ALA A 541 -8.08 -10.90 29.67
C ALA A 541 -9.38 -10.95 28.85
N SER A 542 -10.53 -10.62 29.49
CA SER A 542 -11.83 -10.53 28.83
C SER A 542 -11.99 -9.38 27.83
N ALA A 543 -11.03 -8.45 27.75
CA ALA A 543 -11.04 -7.38 26.75
C ALA A 543 -10.56 -7.82 25.36
N TYR A 544 -9.97 -9.01 25.25
CA TYR A 544 -9.59 -9.62 23.97
C TYR A 544 -10.74 -10.44 23.39
N GLU A 545 -10.80 -10.53 22.06
CA GLU A 545 -11.73 -11.40 21.35
C GLU A 545 -11.13 -12.81 21.21
N TYR A 546 -11.88 -13.82 21.65
CA TYR A 546 -11.47 -15.22 21.54
C TYR A 546 -12.30 -15.90 20.46
N THR A 547 -11.61 -16.59 19.52
CA THR A 547 -12.26 -17.33 18.45
C THR A 547 -12.73 -18.71 18.89
N GLU A 548 -12.00 -19.31 19.85
CA GLU A 548 -12.30 -20.63 20.43
C GLU A 548 -11.88 -20.66 21.90
N GLY A 549 -12.51 -21.53 22.70
CA GLY A 549 -12.17 -21.73 24.10
C GLY A 549 -12.79 -20.72 25.05
N VAL A 550 -12.13 -20.47 26.18
CA VAL A 550 -12.57 -19.59 27.25
C VAL A 550 -11.46 -18.61 27.63
N VAL A 551 -11.86 -17.49 28.22
CA VAL A 551 -10.92 -16.49 28.74
C VAL A 551 -10.07 -17.13 29.85
N PRO A 552 -8.74 -16.99 29.84
CA PRO A 552 -7.87 -17.42 30.95
C PRO A 552 -8.31 -16.80 32.27
N GLN A 553 -8.51 -17.60 33.29
CA GLN A 553 -8.95 -17.17 34.64
C GLN A 553 -7.91 -17.47 35.71
N ASN A 554 -7.09 -18.46 35.50
CA ASN A 554 -6.11 -18.94 36.45
C ASN A 554 -4.69 -18.53 36.04
N LYS A 555 -3.76 -18.53 37.01
CA LYS A 555 -2.35 -18.16 36.77
C LYS A 555 -1.63 -19.04 35.75
N ASN A 556 -2.07 -20.30 35.61
CA ASN A 556 -1.47 -21.30 34.73
C ASN A 556 -2.27 -21.46 33.42
N GLU A 557 -3.11 -20.51 33.07
CA GLU A 557 -3.87 -20.51 31.84
C GLU A 557 -3.39 -19.42 30.91
N ILE A 558 -3.18 -19.73 29.65
CA ILE A 558 -2.79 -18.80 28.60
C ILE A 558 -3.72 -18.92 27.41
N ALA A 559 -3.85 -17.84 26.67
CA ALA A 559 -4.46 -17.87 25.35
C ALA A 559 -3.36 -17.73 24.29
N ILE A 560 -3.45 -18.52 23.24
CA ILE A 560 -2.53 -18.44 22.10
C ILE A 560 -3.26 -17.96 20.85
N THR A 561 -2.56 -17.25 19.99
CA THR A 561 -3.13 -16.83 18.71
C THR A 561 -3.22 -18.02 17.74
N PRO A 562 -4.12 -17.98 16.73
CA PRO A 562 -4.19 -19.01 15.69
C PRO A 562 -2.84 -19.23 14.97
N THR A 563 -2.02 -18.18 14.87
CA THR A 563 -0.66 -18.26 14.29
C THR A 563 0.26 -19.09 15.16
N VAL A 564 0.25 -18.88 16.48
CA VAL A 564 1.04 -19.66 17.43
C VAL A 564 0.58 -21.11 17.46
N SER A 565 -0.73 -21.37 17.47
CA SER A 565 -1.29 -22.72 17.38
C SER A 565 -0.81 -23.46 16.10
N LYS A 566 -0.83 -22.80 14.95
CA LYS A 566 -0.31 -23.39 13.70
C LYS A 566 1.19 -23.64 13.73
N LEU A 567 1.95 -22.72 14.34
CA LEU A 567 3.41 -22.82 14.43
C LEU A 567 3.85 -23.97 15.34
N THR A 568 3.24 -24.08 16.52
CA THR A 568 3.61 -25.06 17.54
C THR A 568 2.89 -26.40 17.36
N GLY A 569 1.69 -26.39 16.79
CA GLY A 569 0.76 -27.52 16.75
C GLY A 569 -0.11 -27.64 18.01
N ALA A 570 0.06 -26.75 18.99
CA ALA A 570 -0.71 -26.77 20.25
C ALA A 570 -2.19 -26.46 20.01
N LYS A 571 -3.06 -27.15 20.73
CA LYS A 571 -4.51 -27.06 20.68
C LYS A 571 -5.10 -26.69 22.04
N LEU A 572 -6.39 -26.38 22.07
CA LEU A 572 -7.12 -26.14 23.31
C LEU A 572 -6.99 -27.33 24.26
N GLY A 573 -6.59 -27.06 25.50
CA GLY A 573 -6.43 -28.04 26.57
C GLY A 573 -5.04 -28.66 26.62
N ASP A 574 -4.15 -28.37 25.68
CA ASP A 574 -2.77 -28.78 25.75
C ASP A 574 -1.99 -27.97 26.79
N THR A 575 -0.94 -28.56 27.34
CA THR A 575 -0.03 -27.88 28.28
C THR A 575 1.24 -27.48 27.54
N VAL A 576 1.66 -26.24 27.72
CA VAL A 576 2.92 -25.70 27.18
C VAL A 576 3.78 -25.19 28.34
N THR A 577 5.09 -25.37 28.24
CA THR A 577 6.04 -24.85 29.24
C THR A 577 6.58 -23.51 28.77
N ILE A 578 6.44 -22.48 29.61
CA ILE A 578 6.96 -21.14 29.32
C ILE A 578 8.14 -20.82 30.22
N ASP A 579 9.25 -20.41 29.62
CA ASP A 579 10.44 -19.97 30.33
C ASP A 579 10.44 -18.45 30.46
N PHE A 580 10.29 -17.93 31.67
CA PHE A 580 10.36 -16.51 32.01
C PHE A 580 11.76 -16.07 32.45
N GLY A 581 12.77 -16.89 32.23
CA GLY A 581 14.17 -16.63 32.60
C GLY A 581 14.51 -16.88 34.06
N LYS A 582 13.66 -16.48 35.02
CA LYS A 582 13.82 -16.76 36.45
C LYS A 582 12.93 -17.89 36.95
N GLU A 583 11.83 -18.12 36.31
CA GLU A 583 10.83 -19.14 36.65
C GLU A 583 10.34 -19.83 35.38
N THR A 584 10.09 -21.12 35.47
CA THR A 584 9.45 -21.90 34.41
C THR A 584 8.06 -22.30 34.90
N LEU A 585 7.03 -22.06 34.08
CA LEU A 585 5.65 -22.40 34.37
C LEU A 585 5.12 -23.39 33.31
N ASP A 586 4.41 -24.42 33.80
CA ASP A 586 3.68 -25.39 32.98
C ASP A 586 2.20 -25.05 32.96
#